data_7e97b011a1a3fa3d7ef3fe548051574e
#
_entry.id   7e97b011a1a3fa3d7ef3fe548051574e
#
_cell.length_a   1.000
_cell.length_b   1.000
_cell.length_c   1.000
_cell.angle_alpha   90.00
_cell.angle_beta   90.00
_cell.angle_gamma   90.00
#
_symmetry.space_group_name_H-M   'P 1'
#
loop_
_entity.id
_entity.type
_entity.pdbx_description
1 polymer ?
#
loop_
_entity_poly.entity_id
_entity_poly.type
_entity_poly.pdbx_seq_one_letter_code
_entity_poly.pdbx_strand_id
1 'polypeptide(L)'
;LQQNRERIELSKRLATIDTTVPISFSLEQVRAQPPDTAALKSIYKELEFYSLLKELGPEADTRERDYAILETAEAVEAYLAAMPAGAPIAIAFGTGCMAGAPDAAPGMFGEDNQAYIGLAWREAEARAVPASLICTLRPVLEDAARPKIAHDVKRLLLGLWSLGVDPRGFEHDVMLYEFLLNADPSGCSLEVLARRYLDRKLEQAVEHQADCALELSARLSREVDERGFRDLYNRIDLPLVRVLARMEQVGIRINPDELRRLSELLDSEIQRLAGEVYTLAGRAFNINSPQQLGKVLFEELKLPMPGKGGRGKVSTAADVLEELAGQFEICRKVLDYRQLAKLKGTYLDALPALINPRTGRLHTSFNQTGAATGRLSSSNPNLQNIPIRTDVGREIRAAFVPRDGWQMVVADYSQIE
;
A
#
# COMPACT_ATOMS: atom_id res chain seq x y z
N LEU A 1 -1.88 44.59 -51.21
CA LEU A 1 -2.62 45.41 -50.23
C LEU A 1 -3.97 45.87 -50.81
N GLN A 2 -4.03 46.41 -52.05
CA GLN A 2 -5.31 46.90 -52.66
C GLN A 2 -6.36 45.76 -52.81
N GLN A 3 -5.99 44.54 -53.19
CA GLN A 3 -6.90 43.40 -53.36
C GLN A 3 -7.47 42.86 -52.06
N ASN A 4 -6.91 43.22 -50.89
CA ASN A 4 -7.35 42.71 -49.59
C ASN A 4 -7.79 43.83 -48.66
N ARG A 5 -8.14 45.01 -49.19
CA ARG A 5 -8.48 46.20 -48.37
C ARG A 5 -9.65 45.94 -47.44
N GLU A 6 -10.70 45.32 -47.93
CA GLU A 6 -11.91 45.01 -47.14
C GLU A 6 -11.60 44.04 -45.97
N ARG A 7 -10.74 43.04 -46.23
CA ARG A 7 -10.27 42.11 -45.18
C ARG A 7 -9.45 42.82 -44.11
N ILE A 8 -8.59 43.77 -44.50
CA ILE A 8 -7.77 44.55 -43.62
C ILE A 8 -8.67 45.47 -42.73
N GLU A 9 -9.66 46.13 -43.35
CA GLU A 9 -10.59 46.99 -42.65
C GLU A 9 -11.50 46.20 -41.70
N LEU A 10 -11.95 44.99 -42.10
CA LEU A 10 -12.68 44.08 -41.22
C LEU A 10 -11.80 43.61 -40.04
N SER A 11 -10.58 43.19 -40.32
CA SER A 11 -9.63 42.77 -39.28
C SER A 11 -9.32 43.89 -38.28
N LYS A 12 -9.16 45.12 -38.78
CA LYS A 12 -8.98 46.29 -37.92
C LYS A 12 -10.21 46.54 -37.05
N ARG A 13 -11.42 46.46 -37.60
CA ARG A 13 -12.66 46.64 -36.84
C ARG A 13 -12.82 45.56 -35.77
N LEU A 14 -12.53 44.29 -36.08
CA LEU A 14 -12.63 43.18 -35.16
C LEU A 14 -11.54 43.25 -34.06
N ALA A 15 -10.37 43.80 -34.39
CA ALA A 15 -9.28 43.98 -33.41
C ALA A 15 -9.40 45.23 -32.55
N THR A 16 -10.29 46.19 -32.94
CA THR A 16 -10.51 47.40 -32.17
C THR A 16 -11.49 47.15 -31.04
N ILE A 17 -11.04 47.41 -29.80
CA ILE A 17 -11.89 47.27 -28.62
C ILE A 17 -13.03 48.27 -28.66
N ASP A 18 -14.28 47.80 -28.60
CA ASP A 18 -15.45 48.65 -28.46
C ASP A 18 -15.63 49.02 -26.96
N THR A 19 -15.45 50.29 -26.66
CA THR A 19 -15.63 50.82 -25.32
C THR A 19 -17.04 51.33 -25.03
N THR A 20 -17.94 51.18 -26.03
CA THR A 20 -19.33 51.69 -25.93
C THR A 20 -20.35 50.59 -25.77
N VAL A 21 -19.93 49.35 -25.63
CA VAL A 21 -20.80 48.20 -25.41
C VAL A 21 -21.66 48.45 -24.18
N PRO A 22 -23.01 48.38 -24.26
CA PRO A 22 -23.92 48.64 -23.16
C PRO A 22 -23.93 47.49 -22.16
N ILE A 23 -22.85 47.39 -21.35
CA ILE A 23 -22.77 46.43 -20.24
C ILE A 23 -22.96 47.18 -18.93
N SER A 24 -23.82 46.67 -18.09
CA SER A 24 -23.90 47.12 -16.70
C SER A 24 -22.74 46.51 -15.91
N PHE A 25 -21.76 47.33 -15.58
CA PHE A 25 -20.59 46.91 -14.85
C PHE A 25 -20.47 47.67 -13.52
N SER A 26 -20.33 46.93 -12.45
CA SER A 26 -19.99 47.46 -11.15
C SER A 26 -18.76 46.73 -10.61
N LEU A 27 -17.75 47.48 -10.16
CA LEU A 27 -16.57 46.93 -9.52
C LEU A 27 -16.91 46.08 -8.28
N GLU A 28 -18.00 46.39 -7.60
CA GLU A 28 -18.47 45.57 -6.48
C GLU A 28 -18.99 44.22 -6.90
N GLN A 29 -19.68 44.12 -8.05
CA GLN A 29 -20.19 42.86 -8.59
C GLN A 29 -19.11 41.93 -9.11
N VAL A 30 -17.96 42.46 -9.54
CA VAL A 30 -16.82 41.66 -10.03
C VAL A 30 -15.74 41.47 -8.96
N ARG A 31 -16.00 41.92 -7.73
CA ARG A 31 -15.10 41.62 -6.62
C ARG A 31 -15.09 40.12 -6.38
N ALA A 32 -13.87 39.54 -6.35
CA ALA A 32 -13.72 38.14 -6.04
C ALA A 32 -14.37 37.80 -4.68
N GLN A 33 -15.33 36.93 -4.71
CA GLN A 33 -15.94 36.38 -3.49
C GLN A 33 -15.13 35.15 -3.05
N PRO A 34 -15.07 34.86 -1.75
CA PRO A 34 -14.58 33.56 -1.31
C PRO A 34 -15.33 32.45 -2.02
N PRO A 35 -14.63 31.39 -2.47
CA PRO A 35 -15.31 30.28 -3.14
C PRO A 35 -16.30 29.59 -2.19
N ASP A 36 -17.43 29.16 -2.74
CA ASP A 36 -18.33 28.24 -2.03
C ASP A 36 -17.68 26.88 -1.94
N THR A 37 -16.98 26.64 -0.83
CA THR A 37 -16.21 25.41 -0.60
C THR A 37 -17.11 24.18 -0.52
N ALA A 38 -18.37 24.30 -0.04
CA ALA A 38 -19.29 23.19 0.06
C ALA A 38 -19.77 22.76 -1.34
N ALA A 39 -20.15 23.72 -2.20
CA ALA A 39 -20.52 23.44 -3.59
C ALA A 39 -19.33 22.86 -4.38
N LEU A 40 -18.11 23.42 -4.21
CA LEU A 40 -16.91 22.91 -4.87
C LEU A 40 -16.59 21.47 -4.44
N LYS A 41 -16.70 21.15 -3.16
CA LYS A 41 -16.50 19.78 -2.66
C LYS A 41 -17.51 18.81 -3.25
N SER A 42 -18.77 19.18 -3.35
CA SER A 42 -19.81 18.36 -3.97
C SER A 42 -19.47 18.06 -5.43
N ILE A 43 -19.10 19.08 -6.21
CA ILE A 43 -18.71 18.93 -7.62
C ILE A 43 -17.44 18.08 -7.75
N TYR A 44 -16.41 18.31 -6.92
CA TYR A 44 -15.17 17.56 -6.98
C TYR A 44 -15.37 16.08 -6.58
N LYS A 45 -16.30 15.78 -5.67
CA LYS A 45 -16.70 14.40 -5.34
C LYS A 45 -17.41 13.74 -6.52
N GLU A 46 -18.36 14.41 -7.17
CA GLU A 46 -19.08 13.91 -8.33
C GLU A 46 -18.15 13.65 -9.53
N LEU A 47 -17.18 14.53 -9.75
CA LEU A 47 -16.19 14.40 -10.83
C LEU A 47 -14.96 13.57 -10.47
N GLU A 48 -14.89 13.01 -9.27
CA GLU A 48 -13.75 12.22 -8.74
C GLU A 48 -12.42 12.98 -8.73
N PHE A 49 -12.43 14.29 -8.59
CA PHE A 49 -11.24 15.14 -8.55
C PHE A 49 -10.60 15.16 -7.15
N TYR A 50 -10.12 14.01 -6.69
CA TYR A 50 -9.59 13.82 -5.34
C TYR A 50 -8.38 14.70 -5.01
N SER A 51 -7.55 15.05 -5.99
CA SER A 51 -6.42 15.98 -5.78
C SER A 51 -6.90 17.37 -5.39
N LEU A 52 -7.93 17.89 -6.09
CA LEU A 52 -8.52 19.20 -5.80
C LEU A 52 -9.32 19.16 -4.50
N LEU A 53 -10.00 18.07 -4.22
CA LEU A 53 -10.70 17.86 -2.95
C LEU A 53 -9.72 17.92 -1.76
N LYS A 54 -8.50 17.39 -1.94
CA LYS A 54 -7.44 17.45 -0.93
C LYS A 54 -6.98 18.89 -0.66
N GLU A 55 -6.91 19.74 -1.68
CA GLU A 55 -6.51 21.15 -1.55
C GLU A 55 -7.52 21.98 -0.77
N LEU A 56 -8.83 21.67 -0.91
CA LEU A 56 -9.89 22.36 -0.14
C LEU A 56 -9.86 22.02 1.35
N GLY A 57 -9.19 20.93 1.73
CA GLY A 57 -9.14 20.43 3.09
C GLY A 57 -10.48 19.85 3.58
N PRO A 58 -10.50 19.10 4.68
CA PRO A 58 -11.72 18.66 5.33
C PRO A 58 -12.45 19.85 5.95
N GLU A 59 -13.78 19.78 6.03
CA GLU A 59 -14.53 20.67 6.91
C GLU A 59 -14.11 20.41 8.37
N ALA A 60 -14.12 21.48 9.18
CA ALA A 60 -13.92 21.29 10.61
C ALA A 60 -15.08 20.42 11.13
N ASP A 61 -14.78 19.20 11.54
CA ASP A 61 -15.77 18.33 12.18
C ASP A 61 -16.17 18.96 13.51
N THR A 62 -17.35 19.56 13.55
CA THR A 62 -17.89 20.27 14.71
C THR A 62 -18.62 19.35 15.68
N ARG A 63 -18.71 18.04 15.40
CA ARG A 63 -19.34 17.09 16.30
C ARG A 63 -18.50 16.94 17.58
N GLU A 64 -19.12 17.11 18.74
CA GLU A 64 -18.49 16.74 20.00
C GLU A 64 -18.23 15.23 19.99
N ARG A 65 -17.01 14.85 20.35
CA ARG A 65 -16.57 13.46 20.42
C ARG A 65 -16.16 13.14 21.85
N ASP A 66 -16.71 12.08 22.36
CA ASP A 66 -16.38 11.55 23.68
C ASP A 66 -15.32 10.45 23.55
N TYR A 67 -14.06 10.86 23.58
CA TYR A 67 -12.94 9.93 23.55
C TYR A 67 -12.18 9.98 24.87
N ALA A 68 -11.87 8.81 25.42
CA ALA A 68 -11.14 8.70 26.68
C ALA A 68 -10.27 7.44 26.71
N ILE A 69 -9.28 7.45 27.60
CA ILE A 69 -8.46 6.29 27.91
C ILE A 69 -9.03 5.62 29.17
N LEU A 70 -9.21 4.29 29.10
CA LEU A 70 -9.62 3.47 30.24
C LEU A 70 -8.37 2.83 30.85
N GLU A 71 -7.91 3.38 31.96
CA GLU A 71 -6.65 2.97 32.59
C GLU A 71 -6.79 1.83 33.58
N THR A 72 -8.03 1.45 33.97
CA THR A 72 -8.28 0.40 34.96
C THR A 72 -9.21 -0.67 34.45
N ALA A 73 -9.10 -1.89 35.00
CA ALA A 73 -9.97 -3.01 34.64
C ALA A 73 -11.45 -2.71 34.94
N GLU A 74 -11.76 -2.07 36.05
CA GLU A 74 -13.11 -1.71 36.46
C GLU A 74 -13.75 -0.73 35.47
N ALA A 75 -12.98 0.25 34.96
CA ALA A 75 -13.47 1.18 33.96
C ALA A 75 -13.74 0.49 32.61
N VAL A 76 -12.90 -0.48 32.22
CA VAL A 76 -13.11 -1.31 31.02
C VAL A 76 -14.36 -2.17 31.19
N GLU A 77 -14.52 -2.85 32.32
CA GLU A 77 -15.70 -3.68 32.61
C GLU A 77 -16.98 -2.85 32.60
N ALA A 78 -16.99 -1.68 33.22
CA ALA A 78 -18.12 -0.76 33.21
C ALA A 78 -18.50 -0.31 31.79
N TYR A 79 -17.52 0.03 30.96
CA TYR A 79 -17.75 0.39 29.56
C TYR A 79 -18.35 -0.78 28.76
N LEU A 80 -17.81 -1.98 28.93
CA LEU A 80 -18.32 -3.17 28.25
C LEU A 80 -19.73 -3.57 28.72
N ALA A 81 -20.02 -3.41 30.02
CA ALA A 81 -21.34 -3.70 30.59
C ALA A 81 -22.43 -2.73 30.11
N ALA A 82 -22.05 -1.49 29.75
CA ALA A 82 -22.98 -0.50 29.17
C ALA A 82 -23.35 -0.81 27.70
N MET A 83 -22.61 -1.70 27.04
CA MET A 83 -22.83 -2.05 25.65
C MET A 83 -24.04 -2.98 25.50
N PRO A 84 -25.02 -2.68 24.63
CA PRO A 84 -26.19 -3.53 24.41
C PRO A 84 -25.80 -4.95 23.96
N ALA A 85 -26.60 -5.93 24.38
CA ALA A 85 -26.39 -7.30 23.93
C ALA A 85 -26.50 -7.39 22.40
N GLY A 86 -25.52 -8.03 21.77
CA GLY A 86 -25.47 -8.18 20.30
C GLY A 86 -25.07 -6.90 19.52
N ALA A 87 -24.84 -5.78 20.18
CA ALA A 87 -24.33 -4.59 19.47
C ALA A 87 -22.94 -4.86 18.87
N PRO A 88 -22.70 -4.44 17.61
CA PRO A 88 -21.38 -4.56 17.01
C PRO A 88 -20.38 -3.66 17.72
N ILE A 89 -19.13 -4.09 17.78
CA ILE A 89 -18.03 -3.32 18.34
C ILE A 89 -16.91 -3.13 17.30
N ALA A 90 -16.55 -1.88 17.05
CA ALA A 90 -15.38 -1.57 16.22
C ALA A 90 -14.12 -1.62 17.07
N ILE A 91 -13.06 -2.21 16.50
CA ILE A 91 -11.80 -2.46 17.18
C ILE A 91 -10.67 -1.94 16.31
N ALA A 92 -9.74 -1.18 16.90
CA ALA A 92 -8.48 -0.80 16.32
C ALA A 92 -7.32 -1.22 17.23
N PHE A 93 -6.13 -1.39 16.68
CA PHE A 93 -4.92 -1.75 17.41
C PHE A 93 -3.72 -0.94 16.92
N GLY A 94 -2.99 -0.36 17.83
CA GLY A 94 -1.83 0.47 17.49
C GLY A 94 -1.04 0.94 18.70
N THR A 95 -0.05 1.78 18.47
CA THR A 95 0.83 2.33 19.50
C THR A 95 0.48 3.78 19.88
N GLY A 96 -0.53 4.38 19.25
CA GLY A 96 -0.96 5.76 19.47
C GLY A 96 -2.32 5.83 20.19
N CYS A 97 -2.41 6.72 21.17
CA CYS A 97 -3.67 7.20 21.76
C CYS A 97 -3.60 8.74 21.89
N MET A 98 -4.72 9.41 22.24
CA MET A 98 -4.80 10.89 22.37
C MET A 98 -3.71 11.55 23.23
N ALA A 99 -3.03 10.80 24.08
CA ALA A 99 -2.02 11.34 25.00
C ALA A 99 -0.61 11.52 24.37
N GLY A 100 -0.48 11.52 23.05
CA GLY A 100 0.72 12.00 22.35
C GLY A 100 1.94 11.12 22.49
N ALA A 101 1.95 9.94 21.87
CA ALA A 101 3.17 9.20 21.58
C ALA A 101 3.66 9.55 20.16
N PRO A 102 4.97 9.84 19.95
CA PRO A 102 5.50 10.13 18.63
C PRO A 102 5.47 8.93 17.69
N ASP A 103 5.35 9.22 16.40
CA ASP A 103 5.36 8.29 15.27
C ASP A 103 6.42 7.19 15.40
N ALA A 104 6.02 5.96 15.70
CA ALA A 104 6.86 4.80 15.55
C ALA A 104 6.49 4.08 14.24
N ALA A 105 7.50 3.84 13.40
CA ALA A 105 7.35 3.13 12.14
C ALA A 105 6.68 1.74 12.36
N PRO A 106 5.73 1.33 11.49
CA PRO A 106 5.06 0.05 11.62
C PRO A 106 6.06 -1.09 11.43
N GLY A 107 6.25 -1.89 12.49
CA GLY A 107 7.04 -3.13 12.38
C GLY A 107 8.02 -3.44 13.51
N MET A 108 8.31 -2.51 14.41
CA MET A 108 9.13 -2.80 15.56
C MET A 108 8.42 -2.32 16.83
N PHE A 109 7.92 -3.26 17.61
CA PHE A 109 7.60 -3.02 19.02
C PHE A 109 8.94 -2.91 19.77
N GLY A 110 9.49 -1.70 19.84
CA GLY A 110 10.55 -1.40 20.81
C GLY A 110 9.96 -1.48 22.22
N GLU A 111 10.77 -1.83 23.21
CA GLU A 111 10.37 -2.07 24.61
C GLU A 111 9.69 -0.86 25.30
N ASP A 112 9.64 0.32 24.68
CA ASP A 112 9.06 1.55 25.25
C ASP A 112 7.74 2.03 24.60
N ASN A 113 7.20 1.35 23.60
CA ASN A 113 5.95 1.74 22.97
C ASN A 113 4.75 0.95 23.50
N GLN A 114 3.99 1.55 24.40
CA GLN A 114 2.77 0.97 24.92
C GLN A 114 1.73 0.83 23.79
N ALA A 115 1.28 -0.41 23.53
CA ALA A 115 0.21 -0.68 22.57
C ALA A 115 -1.15 -0.40 23.22
N TYR A 116 -2.11 0.04 22.40
CA TYR A 116 -3.48 0.32 22.80
C TYR A 116 -4.47 -0.41 21.89
N ILE A 117 -5.65 -0.68 22.46
CA ILE A 117 -6.82 -1.20 21.75
C ILE A 117 -7.89 -0.09 21.76
N GLY A 118 -8.27 0.39 20.56
CA GLY A 118 -9.39 1.30 20.38
C GLY A 118 -10.70 0.52 20.30
N LEU A 119 -11.73 0.98 21.01
CA LEU A 119 -13.06 0.39 21.07
C LEU A 119 -14.12 1.46 20.79
N ALA A 120 -15.07 1.16 19.88
CA ALA A 120 -16.25 2.01 19.65
C ALA A 120 -17.46 1.13 19.35
N TRP A 121 -18.60 1.43 19.97
CA TRP A 121 -19.89 0.78 19.71
C TRP A 121 -21.04 1.79 19.52
N ARG A 122 -20.71 3.08 19.66
CA ARG A 122 -21.52 4.25 19.28
C ARG A 122 -20.68 5.21 18.47
N GLU A 123 -21.30 5.85 17.51
CA GLU A 123 -20.66 6.95 16.78
C GLU A 123 -20.31 8.11 17.70
N ALA A 124 -19.16 8.72 17.44
CA ALA A 124 -18.59 9.82 18.21
C ALA A 124 -18.26 9.48 19.69
N GLU A 125 -18.30 8.20 20.06
CA GLU A 125 -17.89 7.71 21.38
C GLU A 125 -16.90 6.56 21.21
N ALA A 126 -15.67 6.73 21.69
CA ALA A 126 -14.66 5.67 21.63
C ALA A 126 -13.73 5.68 22.84
N ARG A 127 -13.13 4.55 23.13
CA ARG A 127 -12.22 4.36 24.26
C ARG A 127 -10.92 3.71 23.79
N ALA A 128 -9.80 4.21 24.32
CA ALA A 128 -8.51 3.54 24.20
C ALA A 128 -8.24 2.74 25.46
N VAL A 129 -7.82 1.48 25.31
CA VAL A 129 -7.48 0.58 26.41
C VAL A 129 -6.03 0.14 26.27
N PRO A 130 -5.16 0.35 27.27
CA PRO A 130 -3.79 -0.15 27.24
C PRO A 130 -3.75 -1.68 27.06
N ALA A 131 -2.79 -2.17 26.26
CA ALA A 131 -2.64 -3.61 26.02
C ALA A 131 -2.35 -4.41 27.30
N SER A 132 -1.87 -3.79 28.35
CA SER A 132 -1.71 -4.40 29.67
C SER A 132 -3.03 -4.90 30.28
N LEU A 133 -4.17 -4.30 29.87
CA LEU A 133 -5.51 -4.70 30.31
C LEU A 133 -6.20 -5.69 29.33
N ILE A 134 -5.44 -6.31 28.42
CA ILE A 134 -5.99 -7.22 27.41
C ILE A 134 -6.79 -8.38 27.99
N CYS A 135 -6.45 -8.84 29.18
CA CYS A 135 -7.16 -9.93 29.87
C CYS A 135 -8.63 -9.57 30.14
N THR A 136 -8.91 -8.30 30.47
CA THR A 136 -10.28 -7.80 30.69
C THR A 136 -11.08 -7.75 29.38
N LEU A 137 -10.41 -7.47 28.25
CA LEU A 137 -11.04 -7.45 26.92
C LEU A 137 -11.23 -8.84 26.31
N ARG A 138 -10.48 -9.84 26.75
CA ARG A 138 -10.47 -11.20 26.18
C ARG A 138 -11.88 -11.79 26.01
N PRO A 139 -12.79 -11.76 27.00
CA PRO A 139 -14.13 -12.34 26.86
C PRO A 139 -14.92 -11.75 25.68
N VAL A 140 -14.82 -10.44 25.46
CA VAL A 140 -15.48 -9.75 24.33
C VAL A 140 -14.75 -9.99 23.02
N LEU A 141 -13.43 -9.99 23.02
CA LEU A 141 -12.64 -10.19 21.79
C LEU A 141 -12.77 -11.61 21.23
N GLU A 142 -12.79 -12.63 22.09
CA GLU A 142 -12.87 -14.04 21.69
C GLU A 142 -14.32 -14.53 21.50
N ASP A 143 -15.33 -13.75 21.90
CA ASP A 143 -16.74 -14.08 21.66
C ASP A 143 -17.07 -14.04 20.16
N ALA A 144 -17.32 -15.22 19.59
CA ALA A 144 -17.68 -15.36 18.18
C ALA A 144 -19.11 -14.88 17.86
N ALA A 145 -19.99 -14.79 18.85
CA ALA A 145 -21.38 -14.37 18.67
C ALA A 145 -21.52 -12.82 18.62
N ARG A 146 -20.50 -12.09 19.08
CA ARG A 146 -20.52 -10.64 19.04
C ARG A 146 -19.93 -10.13 17.74
N PRO A 147 -20.71 -9.42 16.91
CA PRO A 147 -20.21 -8.83 15.67
C PRO A 147 -19.09 -7.84 15.92
N LYS A 148 -18.02 -7.95 15.16
CA LYS A 148 -16.86 -7.06 15.24
C LYS A 148 -16.59 -6.39 13.91
N ILE A 149 -16.15 -5.15 14.01
CA ILE A 149 -15.81 -4.27 12.91
C ILE A 149 -14.34 -3.88 13.05
N ALA A 150 -13.60 -3.84 11.96
CA ALA A 150 -12.28 -3.21 11.94
C ALA A 150 -11.96 -2.65 10.54
N HIS A 151 -10.93 -1.86 10.46
CA HIS A 151 -10.22 -1.57 9.23
C HIS A 151 -8.94 -2.41 9.23
N ASP A 152 -8.73 -3.24 8.18
CA ASP A 152 -7.63 -4.22 8.10
C ASP A 152 -7.66 -5.24 9.25
N VAL A 153 -8.67 -6.10 9.24
CA VAL A 153 -8.85 -7.19 10.21
C VAL A 153 -7.60 -8.07 10.29
N LYS A 154 -6.89 -8.29 9.19
CA LYS A 154 -5.67 -9.10 9.17
C LYS A 154 -4.58 -8.52 10.08
N ARG A 155 -4.32 -7.23 9.99
CA ARG A 155 -3.35 -6.52 10.84
C ARG A 155 -3.76 -6.57 12.30
N LEU A 156 -5.06 -6.39 12.56
CA LEU A 156 -5.62 -6.48 13.91
C LEU A 156 -5.45 -7.89 14.50
N LEU A 157 -5.72 -8.95 13.73
CA LEU A 157 -5.49 -10.34 14.16
C LEU A 157 -4.03 -10.58 14.56
N LEU A 158 -3.09 -10.16 13.74
CA LEU A 158 -1.65 -10.32 14.02
C LEU A 158 -1.24 -9.58 15.30
N GLY A 159 -1.75 -8.36 15.50
CA GLY A 159 -1.51 -7.59 16.71
C GLY A 159 -2.05 -8.28 17.97
N LEU A 160 -3.31 -8.70 17.96
CA LEU A 160 -3.93 -9.35 19.12
C LEU A 160 -3.38 -10.75 19.40
N TRP A 161 -3.00 -11.51 18.36
CA TRP A 161 -2.29 -12.79 18.54
C TRP A 161 -0.93 -12.61 19.22
N SER A 162 -0.23 -11.50 18.98
CA SER A 162 1.02 -11.21 19.68
C SER A 162 0.83 -10.99 21.18
N LEU A 163 -0.39 -10.60 21.59
CA LEU A 163 -0.82 -10.46 22.99
C LEU A 163 -1.47 -11.73 23.56
N GLY A 164 -1.47 -12.83 22.81
CA GLY A 164 -2.04 -14.12 23.23
C GLY A 164 -3.57 -14.18 23.23
N VAL A 165 -4.25 -13.31 22.47
CA VAL A 165 -5.72 -13.29 22.29
C VAL A 165 -6.05 -13.73 20.86
N ASP A 166 -7.04 -14.63 20.72
CA ASP A 166 -7.55 -15.12 19.43
C ASP A 166 -8.93 -14.52 19.13
N PRO A 167 -9.00 -13.29 18.60
CA PRO A 167 -10.28 -12.61 18.41
C PRO A 167 -11.11 -13.31 17.33
N ARG A 168 -12.43 -13.31 17.53
CA ARG A 168 -13.42 -13.96 16.67
C ARG A 168 -14.62 -13.06 16.44
N GLY A 169 -15.51 -13.44 15.51
CA GLY A 169 -16.74 -12.70 15.24
C GLY A 169 -16.54 -11.43 14.41
N PHE A 170 -15.46 -11.34 13.63
CA PHE A 170 -15.34 -10.26 12.63
C PHE A 170 -16.33 -10.50 11.50
N GLU A 171 -17.22 -9.53 11.31
CA GLU A 171 -18.20 -9.51 10.22
C GLU A 171 -17.91 -8.40 9.22
N HIS A 172 -17.19 -7.35 9.63
CA HIS A 172 -16.96 -6.17 8.83
C HIS A 172 -15.46 -5.80 8.79
N ASP A 173 -14.88 -5.82 7.58
CA ASP A 173 -13.58 -5.22 7.27
C ASP A 173 -13.79 -4.05 6.31
N VAL A 174 -13.62 -2.83 6.81
CA VAL A 174 -13.87 -1.59 6.06
C VAL A 174 -12.92 -1.44 4.88
N MET A 175 -11.69 -1.94 5.00
CA MET A 175 -10.70 -1.92 3.92
C MET A 175 -11.13 -2.83 2.76
N LEU A 176 -11.62 -4.03 3.06
CA LEU A 176 -12.10 -4.97 2.04
C LEU A 176 -13.38 -4.49 1.37
N TYR A 177 -14.29 -3.85 2.11
CA TYR A 177 -15.47 -3.22 1.52
C TYR A 177 -15.11 -2.18 0.48
N GLU A 178 -14.20 -1.27 0.81
CA GLU A 178 -13.72 -0.26 -0.14
C GLU A 178 -13.11 -0.89 -1.38
N PHE A 179 -12.27 -1.91 -1.19
CA PHE A 179 -11.62 -2.58 -2.31
C PHE A 179 -12.61 -3.27 -3.25
N LEU A 180 -13.64 -3.93 -2.71
CA LEU A 180 -14.70 -4.52 -3.51
C LEU A 180 -15.50 -3.48 -4.31
N LEU A 181 -15.72 -2.31 -3.73
CA LEU A 181 -16.50 -1.25 -4.36
C LEU A 181 -15.72 -0.52 -5.47
N ASN A 182 -14.42 -0.28 -5.28
CA ASN A 182 -13.65 0.62 -6.14
C ASN A 182 -12.41 0.00 -6.78
N ALA A 183 -11.95 -1.18 -6.34
CA ALA A 183 -10.78 -1.90 -6.84
C ALA A 183 -9.50 -1.02 -6.96
N ASP A 184 -9.37 -0.01 -6.10
CA ASP A 184 -8.24 0.92 -6.05
C ASP A 184 -7.37 0.62 -4.83
N PRO A 185 -6.18 0.01 -5.00
CA PRO A 185 -5.26 -0.26 -3.91
C PRO A 185 -4.85 0.97 -3.10
N SER A 186 -4.74 2.13 -3.75
CA SER A 186 -4.32 3.39 -3.11
C SER A 186 -5.41 4.04 -2.27
N GLY A 187 -6.66 3.67 -2.52
CA GLY A 187 -7.86 4.23 -1.88
C GLY A 187 -8.26 3.57 -0.56
N CYS A 188 -7.63 2.47 -0.17
CA CYS A 188 -8.11 1.62 0.92
C CYS A 188 -7.63 2.02 2.33
N SER A 189 -6.77 3.02 2.49
CA SER A 189 -6.33 3.43 3.83
C SER A 189 -7.45 4.15 4.61
N LEU A 190 -7.49 3.97 5.93
CA LEU A 190 -8.55 4.54 6.76
C LEU A 190 -8.59 6.08 6.70
N GLU A 191 -7.43 6.72 6.52
CA GLU A 191 -7.33 8.17 6.33
C GLU A 191 -7.98 8.64 5.02
N VAL A 192 -7.77 7.87 3.95
CA VAL A 192 -8.41 8.17 2.66
C VAL A 192 -9.91 7.97 2.75
N LEU A 193 -10.37 6.90 3.39
CA LEU A 193 -11.78 6.60 3.58
C LEU A 193 -12.47 7.65 4.45
N ALA A 194 -11.86 8.05 5.57
CA ALA A 194 -12.37 9.11 6.43
C ALA A 194 -12.57 10.42 5.68
N ARG A 195 -11.61 10.78 4.83
CA ARG A 195 -11.71 11.99 4.00
C ARG A 195 -12.77 11.86 2.91
N ARG A 196 -12.79 10.72 2.20
CA ARG A 196 -13.70 10.49 1.05
C ARG A 196 -15.17 10.43 1.47
N TYR A 197 -15.46 9.69 2.52
CA TYR A 197 -16.83 9.37 2.92
C TYR A 197 -17.37 10.20 4.06
N LEU A 198 -16.50 10.65 4.97
CA LEU A 198 -16.88 11.37 6.17
C LEU A 198 -16.44 12.84 6.17
N ASP A 199 -15.69 13.28 5.15
CA ASP A 199 -15.05 14.61 5.06
C ASP A 199 -14.22 14.95 6.31
N ARG A 200 -13.57 13.95 6.89
CA ARG A 200 -12.89 14.02 8.18
C ARG A 200 -11.39 13.80 8.03
N LYS A 201 -10.59 14.61 8.74
CA LYS A 201 -9.18 14.31 8.95
C LYS A 201 -9.08 13.31 10.09
N LEU A 202 -8.52 12.11 9.82
CA LEU A 202 -8.31 11.08 10.83
C LEU A 202 -7.01 11.35 11.60
N GLU A 203 -7.07 11.26 12.91
CA GLU A 203 -5.90 11.20 13.77
C GLU A 203 -5.46 9.74 13.96
N GLN A 204 -4.15 9.56 14.21
CA GLN A 204 -3.55 8.21 14.29
C GLN A 204 -3.89 7.45 15.59
N ALA A 205 -4.60 8.06 16.50
CA ALA A 205 -5.01 7.46 17.75
C ALA A 205 -6.04 6.32 17.56
N VAL A 206 -5.92 5.25 18.33
CA VAL A 206 -6.72 4.02 18.13
C VAL A 206 -8.22 4.23 18.35
N GLU A 207 -8.61 5.12 19.26
CA GLU A 207 -10.00 5.49 19.51
C GLU A 207 -10.61 6.22 18.30
N HIS A 208 -9.84 7.11 17.64
CA HIS A 208 -10.27 7.76 16.41
C HIS A 208 -10.43 6.77 15.25
N GLN A 209 -9.54 5.77 15.18
CA GLN A 209 -9.61 4.71 14.16
C GLN A 209 -10.81 3.78 14.38
N ALA A 210 -11.10 3.42 15.63
CA ALA A 210 -12.24 2.56 15.97
C ALA A 210 -13.59 3.25 15.65
N ASP A 211 -13.77 4.50 16.08
CA ASP A 211 -14.96 5.30 15.76
C ASP A 211 -15.14 5.49 14.25
N CYS A 212 -14.07 5.83 13.55
CA CYS A 212 -14.09 5.97 12.09
C CYS A 212 -14.48 4.66 11.39
N ALA A 213 -13.94 3.52 11.82
CA ALA A 213 -14.28 2.22 11.26
C ALA A 213 -15.76 1.85 11.52
N LEU A 214 -16.29 2.20 12.69
CA LEU A 214 -17.70 1.99 13.03
C LEU A 214 -18.62 2.78 12.08
N GLU A 215 -18.38 4.08 11.92
CA GLU A 215 -19.17 4.98 11.09
C GLU A 215 -19.11 4.56 9.61
N LEU A 216 -17.92 4.21 9.09
CA LEU A 216 -17.73 3.75 7.72
C LEU A 216 -18.37 2.40 7.43
N SER A 217 -18.37 1.48 8.40
CA SER A 217 -18.87 0.12 8.19
C SER A 217 -20.36 0.10 7.86
N ALA A 218 -21.17 0.92 8.54
CA ALA A 218 -22.61 1.02 8.30
C ALA A 218 -22.93 1.48 6.87
N ARG A 219 -22.15 2.43 6.35
CA ARG A 219 -22.29 2.95 5.00
C ARG A 219 -21.81 1.97 3.94
N LEU A 220 -20.54 1.54 4.03
CA LEU A 220 -19.91 0.70 3.01
C LEU A 220 -20.54 -0.70 2.95
N SER A 221 -20.97 -1.25 4.09
CA SER A 221 -21.71 -2.52 4.13
C SER A 221 -22.98 -2.46 3.29
N ARG A 222 -23.74 -1.35 3.37
CA ARG A 222 -24.95 -1.16 2.54
C ARG A 222 -24.61 -1.09 1.06
N GLU A 223 -23.57 -0.33 0.67
CA GLU A 223 -23.15 -0.22 -0.72
C GLU A 223 -22.68 -1.58 -1.30
N VAL A 224 -22.01 -2.41 -0.48
CA VAL A 224 -21.62 -3.78 -0.86
C VAL A 224 -22.86 -4.66 -1.12
N ASP A 225 -23.92 -4.52 -0.30
CA ASP A 225 -25.19 -5.22 -0.52
C ASP A 225 -25.88 -4.76 -1.80
N GLU A 226 -26.00 -3.45 -2.00
CA GLU A 226 -26.65 -2.85 -3.17
C GLU A 226 -25.96 -3.24 -4.48
N ARG A 227 -24.63 -3.38 -4.48
CA ARG A 227 -23.86 -3.81 -5.66
C ARG A 227 -23.75 -5.33 -5.80
N GLY A 228 -24.31 -6.11 -4.88
CA GLY A 228 -24.36 -7.57 -4.95
C GLY A 228 -23.04 -8.27 -4.60
N PHE A 229 -22.12 -7.61 -3.91
CA PHE A 229 -20.81 -8.19 -3.53
C PHE A 229 -20.82 -8.96 -2.20
N ARG A 230 -21.96 -9.00 -1.49
CA ARG A 230 -22.05 -9.64 -0.16
C ARG A 230 -21.65 -11.11 -0.16
N ASP A 231 -22.06 -11.87 -1.17
CA ASP A 231 -21.72 -13.31 -1.26
C ASP A 231 -20.21 -13.50 -1.46
N LEU A 232 -19.59 -12.71 -2.35
CA LEU A 232 -18.14 -12.71 -2.56
C LEU A 232 -17.38 -12.37 -1.26
N TYR A 233 -17.80 -11.31 -0.59
CA TYR A 233 -17.20 -10.89 0.67
C TYR A 233 -17.27 -11.98 1.74
N ASN A 234 -18.47 -12.54 1.98
CA ASN A 234 -18.70 -13.49 3.07
C ASN A 234 -18.06 -14.87 2.81
N ARG A 235 -18.01 -15.30 1.55
CA ARG A 235 -17.52 -16.65 1.19
C ARG A 235 -16.04 -16.69 0.86
N ILE A 236 -15.46 -15.59 0.42
CA ILE A 236 -14.08 -15.56 -0.06
C ILE A 236 -13.26 -14.54 0.73
N ASP A 237 -13.56 -13.26 0.63
CA ASP A 237 -12.64 -12.22 1.10
C ASP A 237 -12.45 -12.22 2.61
N LEU A 238 -13.52 -12.24 3.38
CA LEU A 238 -13.45 -12.22 4.84
C LEU A 238 -12.84 -13.50 5.43
N PRO A 239 -13.22 -14.72 5.01
CA PRO A 239 -12.57 -15.94 5.49
C PRO A 239 -11.08 -16.01 5.13
N LEU A 240 -10.68 -15.49 3.97
CA LEU A 240 -9.30 -15.47 3.52
C LEU A 240 -8.39 -14.63 4.43
N VAL A 241 -8.91 -13.56 5.06
CA VAL A 241 -8.17 -12.73 6.02
C VAL A 241 -7.46 -13.57 7.06
N ARG A 242 -8.19 -14.50 7.70
CA ARG A 242 -7.64 -15.32 8.78
C ARG A 242 -6.63 -16.34 8.26
N VAL A 243 -6.83 -16.86 7.07
CA VAL A 243 -5.88 -17.76 6.40
C VAL A 243 -4.57 -17.04 6.15
N LEU A 244 -4.61 -15.85 5.54
CA LEU A 244 -3.44 -15.06 5.26
C LEU A 244 -2.72 -14.61 6.54
N ALA A 245 -3.46 -14.16 7.56
CA ALA A 245 -2.88 -13.83 8.86
C ALA A 245 -2.12 -15.03 9.47
N ARG A 246 -2.66 -16.25 9.38
CA ARG A 246 -1.98 -17.47 9.83
C ARG A 246 -0.73 -17.77 9.01
N MET A 247 -0.79 -17.62 7.70
CA MET A 247 0.38 -17.81 6.83
C MET A 247 1.49 -16.81 7.19
N GLU A 248 1.16 -15.55 7.41
CA GLU A 248 2.11 -14.53 7.86
C GLU A 248 2.69 -14.84 9.25
N GLN A 249 1.85 -15.25 10.20
CA GLN A 249 2.27 -15.60 11.56
C GLN A 249 3.21 -16.82 11.58
N VAL A 250 2.89 -17.84 10.78
CA VAL A 250 3.70 -19.07 10.71
C VAL A 250 5.01 -18.81 9.99
N GLY A 251 4.99 -18.04 8.89
CA GLY A 251 6.15 -17.79 8.06
C GLY A 251 6.69 -19.04 7.39
N ILE A 252 7.81 -18.89 6.68
CA ILE A 252 8.49 -19.97 5.96
C ILE A 252 9.95 -20.08 6.37
N ARG A 253 10.47 -21.30 6.50
CA ARG A 253 11.87 -21.57 6.80
C ARG A 253 12.72 -21.50 5.53
N ILE A 254 13.89 -20.88 5.64
CA ILE A 254 14.92 -20.91 4.60
C ILE A 254 16.22 -21.47 5.17
N ASN A 255 17.08 -21.99 4.29
CA ASN A 255 18.44 -22.37 4.60
C ASN A 255 19.38 -21.19 4.29
N PRO A 256 19.86 -20.44 5.30
CA PRO A 256 20.71 -19.28 5.09
C PRO A 256 22.11 -19.64 4.57
N ASP A 257 22.61 -20.82 4.89
CA ASP A 257 23.95 -21.26 4.49
C ASP A 257 23.96 -21.57 2.97
N GLU A 258 22.90 -22.16 2.46
CA GLU A 258 22.73 -22.40 1.03
C GLU A 258 22.64 -21.08 0.25
N LEU A 259 21.89 -20.11 0.74
CA LEU A 259 21.82 -18.77 0.13
C LEU A 259 23.18 -18.05 0.15
N ARG A 260 23.93 -18.20 1.23
CA ARG A 260 25.29 -17.63 1.33
C ARG A 260 26.23 -18.28 0.33
N ARG A 261 26.23 -19.62 0.22
CA ARG A 261 27.03 -20.35 -0.76
C ARG A 261 26.71 -19.88 -2.19
N LEU A 262 25.43 -19.74 -2.52
CA LEU A 262 24.99 -19.22 -3.82
C LEU A 262 25.43 -17.76 -4.04
N SER A 263 25.36 -16.93 -3.01
CA SER A 263 25.80 -15.54 -3.08
C SER A 263 27.29 -15.43 -3.46
N GLU A 264 28.15 -16.27 -2.85
CA GLU A 264 29.58 -16.32 -3.15
C GLU A 264 29.87 -16.80 -4.58
N LEU A 265 29.13 -17.79 -5.07
CA LEU A 265 29.23 -18.25 -6.45
C LEU A 265 28.81 -17.15 -7.45
N LEU A 266 27.72 -16.46 -7.17
CA LEU A 266 27.25 -15.37 -8.03
C LEU A 266 28.22 -14.17 -7.99
N ASP A 267 28.87 -13.87 -6.88
CA ASP A 267 29.88 -12.81 -6.81
C ASP A 267 31.01 -13.06 -7.82
N SER A 268 31.51 -14.28 -7.88
CA SER A 268 32.55 -14.65 -8.83
C SER A 268 32.12 -14.46 -10.29
N GLU A 269 30.88 -14.85 -10.61
CA GLU A 269 30.34 -14.71 -11.97
C GLU A 269 30.02 -13.25 -12.31
N ILE A 270 29.51 -12.47 -11.36
CA ILE A 270 29.25 -11.02 -11.52
C ILE A 270 30.57 -10.28 -11.77
N GLN A 271 31.65 -10.62 -11.04
CA GLN A 271 32.96 -10.03 -11.24
C GLN A 271 33.53 -10.40 -12.62
N ARG A 272 33.37 -11.65 -13.04
CA ARG A 272 33.79 -12.08 -14.39
C ARG A 272 33.07 -11.28 -15.46
N LEU A 273 31.75 -11.18 -15.39
CA LEU A 273 30.92 -10.40 -16.33
C LEU A 273 31.29 -8.91 -16.33
N ALA A 274 31.54 -8.34 -15.15
CA ALA A 274 32.00 -6.95 -15.05
C ALA A 274 33.35 -6.75 -15.77
N GLY A 275 34.30 -7.67 -15.61
CA GLY A 275 35.58 -7.66 -16.32
C GLY A 275 35.40 -7.72 -17.85
N GLU A 276 34.49 -8.57 -18.32
CA GLU A 276 34.17 -8.64 -19.77
C GLU A 276 33.53 -7.36 -20.27
N VAL A 277 32.61 -6.77 -19.53
CA VAL A 277 32.01 -5.46 -19.87
C VAL A 277 33.05 -4.37 -19.91
N TYR A 278 33.99 -4.32 -18.94
CA TYR A 278 35.06 -3.33 -18.93
C TYR A 278 36.03 -3.50 -20.10
N THR A 279 36.31 -4.73 -20.47
CA THR A 279 37.16 -5.04 -21.64
C THR A 279 36.51 -4.54 -22.92
N LEU A 280 35.20 -4.82 -23.11
CA LEU A 280 34.43 -4.36 -24.25
C LEU A 280 34.26 -2.83 -24.29
N ALA A 281 34.18 -2.20 -23.12
CA ALA A 281 34.07 -0.76 -22.97
C ALA A 281 35.43 -0.02 -23.09
N GLY A 282 36.56 -0.74 -22.98
CA GLY A 282 37.90 -0.16 -22.92
C GLY A 282 38.26 0.52 -21.60
N ARG A 283 37.40 0.54 -20.62
CA ARG A 283 37.63 1.11 -19.30
C ARG A 283 36.65 0.60 -18.24
N ALA A 284 37.00 0.75 -16.96
CA ALA A 284 36.11 0.52 -15.86
C ALA A 284 35.13 1.70 -15.66
N PHE A 285 33.88 1.39 -15.26
CA PHE A 285 32.84 2.34 -14.92
C PHE A 285 31.76 1.65 -14.05
N ASN A 286 30.82 2.41 -13.47
CA ASN A 286 29.73 1.81 -12.70
C ASN A 286 28.62 1.32 -13.65
N ILE A 287 28.57 -0.02 -13.88
CA ILE A 287 27.59 -0.69 -14.75
C ILE A 287 26.14 -0.49 -14.24
N ASN A 288 25.96 -0.31 -12.92
CA ASN A 288 24.67 -0.06 -12.30
C ASN A 288 24.22 1.41 -12.42
N SER A 289 25.08 2.32 -12.87
CA SER A 289 24.70 3.70 -13.12
C SER A 289 24.12 3.86 -14.53
N PRO A 290 22.83 4.16 -14.71
CA PRO A 290 22.23 4.37 -16.03
C PRO A 290 22.93 5.47 -16.83
N GLN A 291 23.41 6.52 -16.15
CA GLN A 291 24.10 7.64 -16.78
C GLN A 291 25.48 7.24 -17.33
N GLN A 292 26.30 6.54 -16.51
CA GLN A 292 27.62 6.11 -16.95
C GLN A 292 27.53 5.04 -18.05
N LEU A 293 26.60 4.08 -17.90
CA LEU A 293 26.35 3.08 -18.92
C LEU A 293 25.85 3.72 -20.22
N GLY A 294 24.91 4.66 -20.15
CA GLY A 294 24.42 5.37 -21.32
C GLY A 294 25.54 6.13 -22.06
N LYS A 295 26.43 6.79 -21.31
CA LYS A 295 27.60 7.45 -21.88
C LYS A 295 28.52 6.46 -22.60
N VAL A 296 28.85 5.33 -21.97
CA VAL A 296 29.70 4.30 -22.59
C VAL A 296 29.07 3.75 -23.86
N LEU A 297 27.82 3.34 -23.82
CA LEU A 297 27.15 2.68 -24.94
C LEU A 297 26.93 3.63 -26.12
N PHE A 298 26.41 4.83 -25.88
CA PHE A 298 25.91 5.70 -26.95
C PHE A 298 26.86 6.85 -27.34
N GLU A 299 27.70 7.33 -26.41
CA GLU A 299 28.65 8.40 -26.72
C GLU A 299 30.03 7.85 -27.09
N GLU A 300 30.56 6.87 -26.32
CA GLU A 300 31.92 6.33 -26.51
C GLU A 300 31.94 5.23 -27.57
N LEU A 301 31.08 4.21 -27.42
CA LEU A 301 30.98 3.09 -28.37
C LEU A 301 30.08 3.38 -29.58
N LYS A 302 29.33 4.49 -29.56
CA LYS A 302 28.46 4.97 -30.65
C LYS A 302 27.44 3.92 -31.13
N LEU A 303 26.88 3.15 -30.23
CA LEU A 303 25.81 2.23 -30.57
C LEU A 303 24.58 2.97 -31.09
N PRO A 304 23.79 2.38 -31.99
CA PRO A 304 22.57 3.00 -32.48
C PRO A 304 21.58 3.17 -31.33
N MET A 305 20.99 4.35 -31.20
CA MET A 305 19.91 4.56 -30.23
C MET A 305 18.61 4.00 -30.81
N PRO A 306 17.94 3.05 -30.12
CA PRO A 306 16.63 2.59 -30.55
C PRO A 306 15.64 3.77 -30.53
N GLY A 307 14.97 3.99 -31.65
CA GLY A 307 14.03 5.11 -31.79
C GLY A 307 12.80 4.93 -30.93
N LYS A 308 12.69 5.74 -29.89
CA LYS A 308 11.49 6.31 -29.24
C LYS A 308 11.82 6.90 -27.88
N GLY A 309 12.88 7.67 -27.79
CA GLY A 309 13.15 8.51 -26.62
C GLY A 309 12.57 9.91 -26.82
N GLY A 310 11.41 10.20 -26.23
CA GLY A 310 10.98 11.59 -26.14
C GLY A 310 11.96 12.41 -25.33
N ARG A 311 12.40 13.55 -25.88
CA ARG A 311 13.23 14.58 -25.24
C ARG A 311 14.48 14.08 -24.50
N GLY A 312 15.55 13.71 -25.25
CA GLY A 312 16.93 13.92 -24.80
C GLY A 312 17.45 13.06 -23.63
N LYS A 313 16.73 12.08 -23.09
CA LYS A 313 17.26 11.14 -22.09
C LYS A 313 17.57 9.80 -22.73
N VAL A 314 18.86 9.45 -22.72
CA VAL A 314 19.36 8.13 -23.11
C VAL A 314 18.85 7.10 -22.12
N SER A 315 18.00 6.17 -22.56
CA SER A 315 17.51 5.07 -21.73
C SER A 315 18.46 3.87 -21.83
N THR A 316 18.80 3.28 -20.69
CA THR A 316 19.49 1.98 -20.59
C THR A 316 18.58 0.95 -19.92
N ALA A 317 17.27 1.08 -20.11
CA ALA A 317 16.27 0.12 -19.62
C ALA A 317 16.45 -1.24 -20.31
N ALA A 318 15.88 -2.28 -19.72
CA ALA A 318 16.11 -3.66 -20.18
C ALA A 318 15.64 -3.88 -21.61
N ASP A 319 14.48 -3.33 -21.98
CA ASP A 319 13.89 -3.37 -23.32
C ASP A 319 14.84 -2.79 -24.40
N VAL A 320 15.47 -1.66 -24.10
CA VAL A 320 16.46 -1.01 -24.99
C VAL A 320 17.72 -1.87 -25.16
N LEU A 321 18.20 -2.45 -24.06
CA LEU A 321 19.40 -3.30 -24.12
C LEU A 321 19.09 -4.65 -24.78
N GLU A 322 17.90 -5.22 -24.61
CA GLU A 322 17.46 -6.45 -25.27
C GLU A 322 17.40 -6.29 -26.79
N GLU A 323 16.88 -5.14 -27.28
CA GLU A 323 16.88 -4.83 -28.73
C GLU A 323 18.30 -4.79 -29.32
N LEU A 324 19.28 -4.28 -28.56
CA LEU A 324 20.66 -4.19 -28.96
C LEU A 324 21.48 -5.47 -28.72
N ALA A 325 21.05 -6.33 -27.80
CA ALA A 325 21.80 -7.52 -27.37
C ALA A 325 22.04 -8.54 -28.50
N GLY A 326 21.17 -8.55 -29.51
CA GLY A 326 21.33 -9.42 -30.68
C GLY A 326 22.52 -9.01 -31.62
N GLN A 327 22.92 -7.74 -31.56
CA GLN A 327 23.96 -7.19 -32.42
C GLN A 327 25.24 -6.81 -31.64
N PHE A 328 25.10 -6.43 -30.36
CA PHE A 328 26.19 -5.91 -29.54
C PHE A 328 26.41 -6.74 -28.31
N GLU A 329 27.54 -7.42 -28.22
CA GLU A 329 27.90 -8.31 -27.12
C GLU A 329 27.88 -7.60 -25.76
N ILE A 330 28.33 -6.34 -25.70
CA ILE A 330 28.35 -5.56 -24.46
C ILE A 330 26.93 -5.42 -23.86
N CYS A 331 25.90 -5.22 -24.68
CA CYS A 331 24.51 -5.10 -24.20
C CYS A 331 24.02 -6.40 -23.58
N ARG A 332 24.33 -7.54 -24.20
CA ARG A 332 24.01 -8.87 -23.64
C ARG A 332 24.71 -9.09 -22.31
N LYS A 333 26.02 -8.81 -22.22
CA LYS A 333 26.80 -8.95 -20.98
C LYS A 333 26.31 -8.03 -19.85
N VAL A 334 25.87 -6.82 -20.19
CA VAL A 334 25.26 -5.90 -19.21
C VAL A 334 23.90 -6.43 -18.71
N LEU A 335 23.10 -7.02 -19.58
CA LEU A 335 21.83 -7.67 -19.15
C LEU A 335 22.09 -8.84 -18.22
N ASP A 336 23.01 -9.74 -18.57
CA ASP A 336 23.41 -10.88 -17.74
C ASP A 336 23.93 -10.41 -16.36
N TYR A 337 24.84 -9.43 -16.36
CA TYR A 337 25.35 -8.80 -15.13
C TYR A 337 24.22 -8.25 -14.26
N ARG A 338 23.32 -7.45 -14.84
CA ARG A 338 22.21 -6.83 -14.09
C ARG A 338 21.25 -7.86 -13.54
N GLN A 339 20.97 -8.91 -14.31
CA GLN A 339 20.10 -10.00 -13.86
C GLN A 339 20.68 -10.70 -12.63
N LEU A 340 21.98 -11.10 -12.67
CA LEU A 340 22.62 -11.77 -11.55
C LEU A 340 22.78 -10.84 -10.34
N ALA A 341 23.17 -9.57 -10.55
CA ALA A 341 23.30 -8.58 -9.49
C ALA A 341 21.96 -8.32 -8.78
N LYS A 342 20.86 -8.26 -9.56
CA LYS A 342 19.51 -8.11 -9.01
C LYS A 342 19.09 -9.33 -8.18
N LEU A 343 19.32 -10.54 -8.68
CA LEU A 343 19.00 -11.78 -7.96
C LEU A 343 19.79 -11.90 -6.66
N LYS A 344 21.09 -11.60 -6.72
CA LYS A 344 21.95 -11.57 -5.53
C LYS A 344 21.44 -10.58 -4.49
N GLY A 345 21.29 -9.32 -4.84
CA GLY A 345 20.89 -8.27 -3.89
C GLY A 345 19.47 -8.45 -3.36
N THR A 346 18.51 -8.91 -4.20
CA THR A 346 17.11 -9.02 -3.80
C THR A 346 16.83 -10.26 -2.96
N TYR A 347 17.52 -11.37 -3.23
CA TYR A 347 17.19 -12.65 -2.59
C TYR A 347 18.35 -13.21 -1.77
N LEU A 348 19.55 -13.36 -2.31
CA LEU A 348 20.62 -14.09 -1.64
C LEU A 348 21.16 -13.33 -0.44
N ASP A 349 21.34 -12.03 -0.56
CA ASP A 349 21.86 -11.18 0.52
C ASP A 349 20.75 -10.69 1.45
N ALA A 350 19.57 -10.33 0.89
CA ALA A 350 18.49 -9.73 1.65
C ALA A 350 17.70 -10.74 2.50
N LEU A 351 17.37 -11.93 1.96
CA LEU A 351 16.49 -12.88 2.67
C LEU A 351 17.09 -13.39 3.98
N PRO A 352 18.39 -13.74 4.07
CA PRO A 352 18.98 -14.16 5.34
C PRO A 352 18.88 -13.10 6.44
N ALA A 353 19.03 -11.82 6.09
CA ALA A 353 18.94 -10.70 7.03
C ALA A 353 17.50 -10.47 7.56
N LEU A 354 16.48 -10.97 6.85
CA LEU A 354 15.06 -10.84 7.22
C LEU A 354 14.54 -12.02 8.06
N ILE A 355 15.39 -13.00 8.38
CA ILE A 355 14.99 -14.11 9.25
C ILE A 355 14.69 -13.55 10.63
N ASN A 356 13.47 -13.76 11.12
CA ASN A 356 13.11 -13.37 12.47
C ASN A 356 13.86 -14.25 13.49
N PRO A 357 14.68 -13.67 14.40
CA PRO A 357 15.51 -14.43 15.32
C PRO A 357 14.72 -15.26 16.34
N ARG A 358 13.46 -14.88 16.64
CA ARG A 358 12.59 -15.63 17.56
C ARG A 358 11.97 -16.85 16.92
N THR A 359 11.60 -16.78 15.65
CA THR A 359 10.91 -17.88 14.95
C THR A 359 11.85 -18.71 14.08
N GLY A 360 13.02 -18.17 13.71
CA GLY A 360 13.92 -18.76 12.73
C GLY A 360 13.33 -18.81 11.30
N ARG A 361 12.34 -17.95 11.01
CA ARG A 361 11.58 -17.98 9.75
C ARG A 361 11.50 -16.60 9.11
N LEU A 362 11.22 -16.60 7.82
CA LEU A 362 10.80 -15.42 7.08
C LEU A 362 9.30 -15.23 7.23
N HIS A 363 8.88 -14.00 7.43
CA HIS A 363 7.49 -13.59 7.51
C HIS A 363 7.25 -12.52 6.43
N THR A 364 6.55 -12.89 5.38
CA THR A 364 6.08 -11.94 4.35
C THR A 364 4.72 -11.39 4.72
N SER A 365 4.32 -10.29 4.16
CA SER A 365 2.95 -9.77 4.24
C SER A 365 2.20 -10.07 2.94
N PHE A 366 1.01 -10.65 3.03
CA PHE A 366 0.11 -10.86 1.90
C PHE A 366 -0.95 -9.75 1.85
N ASN A 367 -1.05 -9.05 0.74
CA ASN A 367 -2.01 -7.99 0.57
C ASN A 367 -3.17 -8.41 -0.33
N GLN A 368 -4.40 -8.39 0.22
CA GLN A 368 -5.63 -8.69 -0.54
C GLN A 368 -6.07 -7.53 -1.42
N THR A 369 -5.71 -6.30 -1.05
CA THR A 369 -6.06 -5.08 -1.78
C THR A 369 -4.92 -4.56 -2.66
N GLY A 370 -3.90 -5.38 -2.91
CA GLY A 370 -2.66 -4.96 -3.59
C GLY A 370 -2.75 -4.89 -5.11
N ALA A 371 -3.77 -5.46 -5.72
CA ALA A 371 -3.92 -5.50 -7.18
C ALA A 371 -5.39 -5.40 -7.58
N ALA A 372 -5.72 -4.49 -8.48
CA ALA A 372 -7.08 -4.28 -9.00
C ALA A 372 -7.69 -5.54 -9.67
N THR A 373 -6.86 -6.51 -10.04
CA THR A 373 -7.28 -7.81 -10.59
C THR A 373 -7.81 -8.80 -9.55
N GLY A 374 -7.78 -8.46 -8.25
CA GLY A 374 -8.11 -9.37 -7.15
C GLY A 374 -7.02 -10.40 -6.82
N ARG A 375 -5.85 -10.35 -7.48
CA ARG A 375 -4.71 -11.20 -7.11
C ARG A 375 -4.09 -10.73 -5.81
N LEU A 376 -3.62 -11.67 -5.00
CA LEU A 376 -2.81 -11.36 -3.83
C LEU A 376 -1.44 -10.82 -4.25
N SER A 377 -0.90 -9.89 -3.49
CA SER A 377 0.51 -9.50 -3.60
C SER A 377 1.27 -9.82 -2.33
N SER A 378 2.58 -10.03 -2.45
CA SER A 378 3.49 -10.32 -1.35
C SER A 378 4.49 -9.18 -1.20
N SER A 379 4.76 -8.75 0.03
CA SER A 379 5.71 -7.67 0.33
C SER A 379 6.45 -7.93 1.64
N ASN A 380 7.60 -7.32 1.80
CA ASN A 380 8.44 -7.31 3.00
C ASN A 380 8.77 -8.71 3.57
N PRO A 381 9.43 -9.61 2.80
CA PRO A 381 9.90 -9.51 1.43
C PRO A 381 8.87 -9.94 0.38
N ASN A 382 9.03 -9.49 -0.89
CA ASN A 382 8.23 -10.01 -1.99
C ASN A 382 8.75 -11.39 -2.41
N LEU A 383 8.01 -12.44 -2.09
CA LEU A 383 8.35 -13.82 -2.40
C LEU A 383 7.71 -14.33 -3.72
N GLN A 384 6.80 -13.58 -4.33
CA GLN A 384 6.13 -13.96 -5.57
C GLN A 384 7.03 -13.80 -6.81
N ASN A 385 8.03 -12.92 -6.73
CA ASN A 385 8.90 -12.60 -7.88
C ASN A 385 10.17 -13.45 -7.94
N ILE A 386 10.28 -14.52 -7.15
CA ILE A 386 11.43 -15.44 -7.23
C ILE A 386 11.38 -16.18 -8.57
N PRO A 387 12.42 -16.08 -9.41
CA PRO A 387 12.42 -16.68 -10.74
C PRO A 387 12.23 -18.19 -10.68
N ILE A 388 11.54 -18.74 -11.70
CA ILE A 388 11.31 -20.19 -11.84
C ILE A 388 12.15 -20.79 -12.96
N ARG A 389 12.38 -20.02 -14.03
CA ARG A 389 12.93 -20.52 -15.29
C ARG A 389 14.45 -20.63 -15.31
N THR A 390 15.15 -19.84 -14.49
CA THR A 390 16.62 -19.84 -14.45
C THR A 390 17.15 -20.86 -13.46
N ASP A 391 18.36 -21.39 -13.69
CA ASP A 391 19.02 -22.31 -12.77
C ASP A 391 19.21 -21.67 -11.39
N VAL A 392 19.71 -20.46 -11.33
CA VAL A 392 19.87 -19.67 -10.10
C VAL A 392 18.53 -19.52 -9.37
N GLY A 393 17.45 -19.24 -10.10
CA GLY A 393 16.11 -19.14 -9.51
C GLY A 393 15.64 -20.45 -8.89
N ARG A 394 15.93 -21.59 -9.52
CA ARG A 394 15.64 -22.92 -8.96
C ARG A 394 16.44 -23.21 -7.70
N GLU A 395 17.72 -22.82 -7.66
CA GLU A 395 18.57 -22.97 -6.47
C GLU A 395 18.09 -22.08 -5.32
N ILE A 396 17.70 -20.82 -5.61
CA ILE A 396 17.07 -19.93 -4.61
C ILE A 396 15.81 -20.58 -4.04
N ARG A 397 14.96 -21.18 -4.87
CA ARG A 397 13.76 -21.88 -4.42
C ARG A 397 14.08 -23.13 -3.59
N ALA A 398 15.13 -23.86 -3.92
CA ALA A 398 15.57 -25.01 -3.16
C ALA A 398 16.02 -24.66 -1.74
N ALA A 399 16.42 -23.41 -1.50
CA ALA A 399 16.74 -22.92 -0.16
C ALA A 399 15.51 -22.75 0.76
N PHE A 400 14.29 -22.75 0.21
CA PHE A 400 13.05 -22.79 1.00
C PHE A 400 12.77 -24.23 1.43
N VAL A 401 12.89 -24.48 2.72
CA VAL A 401 12.87 -25.83 3.28
C VAL A 401 11.73 -26.04 4.26
N PRO A 402 11.16 -27.25 4.37
CA PRO A 402 10.19 -27.57 5.41
C PRO A 402 10.88 -27.69 6.78
N ARG A 403 10.10 -27.79 7.84
CA ARG A 403 10.58 -28.19 9.16
C ARG A 403 11.13 -29.63 9.10
N ASP A 404 12.11 -29.93 9.96
CA ASP A 404 12.71 -31.27 10.06
C ASP A 404 11.63 -32.34 10.29
N GLY A 405 11.67 -33.41 9.52
CA GLY A 405 10.65 -34.47 9.50
C GLY A 405 9.37 -34.12 8.73
N TRP A 406 9.28 -32.96 8.09
CA TRP A 406 8.17 -32.54 7.25
C TRP A 406 8.57 -32.54 5.77
N GLN A 407 7.56 -32.59 4.91
CA GLN A 407 7.75 -32.44 3.46
C GLN A 407 7.01 -31.21 2.96
N MET A 408 7.57 -30.57 1.95
CA MET A 408 6.91 -29.49 1.24
C MET A 408 6.01 -30.08 0.15
N VAL A 409 4.73 -29.80 0.22
CA VAL A 409 3.76 -30.16 -0.83
C VAL A 409 3.48 -28.90 -1.65
N VAL A 410 3.69 -29.01 -2.96
CA VAL A 410 3.39 -27.94 -3.92
C VAL A 410 2.24 -28.42 -4.80
N ALA A 411 1.15 -27.67 -4.78
CA ALA A 411 -0.02 -27.95 -5.62
C ALA A 411 -0.43 -26.65 -6.34
N ASP A 412 -0.70 -26.77 -7.62
CA ASP A 412 -1.13 -25.66 -8.46
C ASP A 412 -2.22 -26.13 -9.42
N TYR A 413 -3.20 -25.26 -9.68
CA TYR A 413 -4.22 -25.55 -10.68
C TYR A 413 -3.68 -25.21 -12.07
N SER A 414 -3.79 -26.16 -13.01
CA SER A 414 -3.47 -25.90 -14.40
C SER A 414 -4.69 -25.29 -15.10
N GLN A 415 -4.49 -24.20 -15.83
CA GLN A 415 -5.50 -23.59 -16.72
C GLN A 415 -6.82 -23.19 -16.02
N ILE A 416 -6.71 -22.60 -14.81
CA ILE A 416 -7.91 -22.16 -14.09
C ILE A 416 -8.46 -20.82 -14.62
N GLU A 417 -7.63 -20.04 -15.33
CA GLU A 417 -8.00 -18.73 -15.91
C GLU A 417 -8.74 -18.85 -17.24
#